data_e14767ffa157b91aa26f6167b48b0a9d
#
_entry.id   e14767ffa157b91aa26f6167b48b0a9d
#
_cell.length_a   1.000
_cell.length_b   1.000
_cell.length_c   1.000
_cell.angle_alpha   90.00
_cell.angle_beta   90.00
_cell.angle_gamma   90.00
#
_symmetry.space_group_name_H-M   'P 1'
#
loop_
_entity.id
_entity.type
_entity.pdbx_description
1 polymer ?
#
loop_
_entity_poly.entity_id
_entity_poly.type
_entity_poly.pdbx_seq_one_letter_code
_entity_poly.pdbx_strand_id
1 'polypeptide(L)'
;LVHEAMLEAGIDALCARVGNGDDRLRHHLERSHSPAGAVARIAAAAGVGHLALNHLIPSDDPAFAAADWLAAIRPHYAGPLTVGGDGARIALPPPRD
;
A
#
# COMPACT_ATOMS: atom_id res chain seq x y z
N LEU A 1 -9.19 -3.47 8.25
CA LEU A 1 -9.26 -2.96 6.89
C LEU A 1 -8.20 -3.65 6.03
N VAL A 2 -8.62 -4.23 4.93
CA VAL A 2 -7.72 -4.71 3.87
C VAL A 2 -7.83 -3.73 2.70
N HIS A 3 -6.71 -3.22 2.23
CA HIS A 3 -6.71 -2.19 1.18
C HIS A 3 -5.49 -2.35 0.27
N GLU A 4 -5.67 -2.07 -1.00
CA GLU A 4 -4.55 -1.97 -1.94
C GLU A 4 -3.75 -0.69 -1.70
N ALA A 5 -2.50 -0.67 -2.13
CA ALA A 5 -1.66 0.51 -1.95
C ALA A 5 -0.53 0.58 -2.98
N MET A 6 -0.11 1.81 -3.29
CA MET A 6 1.07 2.06 -4.12
C MET A 6 2.07 2.96 -3.38
N LEU A 7 3.36 2.73 -3.66
CA LEU A 7 4.43 3.64 -3.25
C LEU A 7 4.78 4.56 -4.40
N GLU A 8 4.67 5.87 -4.20
CA GLU A 8 4.89 6.85 -5.27
C GLU A 8 6.31 6.76 -5.85
N ALA A 9 7.32 6.60 -5.00
CA ALA A 9 8.69 6.40 -5.47
C ALA A 9 8.83 5.11 -6.29
N GLY A 10 8.09 4.07 -5.94
CA GLY A 10 8.04 2.83 -6.70
C GLY A 10 7.35 2.98 -8.04
N ILE A 11 6.33 3.85 -8.11
CA ILE A 11 5.67 4.18 -9.38
C ILE A 11 6.63 4.91 -10.31
N ASP A 12 7.44 5.83 -9.80
CA ASP A 12 8.47 6.51 -10.59
C ASP A 12 9.44 5.49 -11.20
N ALA A 13 9.93 4.56 -10.40
CA ALA A 13 10.84 3.51 -10.86
C ALA A 13 10.18 2.58 -11.89
N LEU A 14 8.91 2.21 -11.66
CA LEU A 14 8.15 1.37 -12.57
C LEU A 14 7.94 2.03 -13.93
N CYS A 15 7.54 3.30 -13.94
CA CYS A 15 7.34 4.06 -15.18
C CYS A 15 8.63 4.23 -15.97
N ALA A 16 9.76 4.39 -15.28
CA ALA A 16 11.08 4.46 -15.91
C ALA A 16 11.47 3.13 -16.56
N ARG A 17 11.07 2.00 -15.96
CA ARG A 17 11.44 0.65 -16.39
C ARG A 17 10.59 0.15 -17.58
N VAL A 18 9.28 0.37 -17.51
CA VAL A 18 8.31 -0.25 -18.45
C VAL A 18 7.48 0.78 -19.21
N GLY A 19 7.63 2.05 -18.91
CA GLY A 19 6.93 3.11 -19.63
C GLY A 19 7.47 3.30 -21.04
N ASN A 20 6.66 3.90 -21.89
CA ASN A 20 7.00 4.15 -23.29
C ASN A 20 7.45 5.60 -23.55
N GLY A 21 7.86 6.31 -22.50
CA GLY A 21 8.32 7.70 -22.59
C GLY A 21 7.23 8.75 -22.44
N ASP A 22 5.98 8.35 -22.30
CA ASP A 22 4.87 9.26 -21.97
C ASP A 22 4.34 8.96 -20.56
N ASP A 23 3.30 9.67 -20.12
CA ASP A 23 2.75 9.57 -18.77
C ASP A 23 1.44 8.76 -18.68
N ARG A 24 1.09 7.99 -19.72
CA ARG A 24 -0.16 7.21 -19.73
C ARG A 24 -0.18 6.15 -18.65
N LEU A 25 0.92 5.43 -18.44
CA LEU A 25 1.00 4.42 -17.39
C LEU A 25 0.86 5.05 -16.01
N ARG A 26 1.55 6.16 -15.76
CA ARG A 26 1.45 6.90 -14.50
C ARG A 26 0.02 7.33 -14.21
N HIS A 27 -0.65 7.95 -15.17
CA HIS A 27 -2.02 8.40 -15.02
C HIS A 27 -2.98 7.24 -14.75
N HIS A 28 -2.78 6.10 -15.42
CA HIS A 28 -3.58 4.90 -15.16
C HIS A 28 -3.40 4.41 -13.71
N LEU A 29 -2.16 4.31 -13.24
CA LEU A 29 -1.86 3.84 -11.89
C LEU A 29 -2.41 4.81 -10.83
N GLU A 30 -2.22 6.10 -11.02
CA GLU A 30 -2.69 7.12 -10.08
C GLU A 30 -4.22 7.17 -9.98
N ARG A 31 -4.95 6.88 -11.07
CA ARG A 31 -6.41 6.84 -11.06
C ARG A 31 -6.98 5.56 -10.49
N SER A 32 -6.26 4.46 -10.60
CA SER A 32 -6.76 3.12 -10.29
C SER A 32 -6.30 2.61 -8.92
N HIS A 33 -5.31 3.26 -8.31
CA HIS A 33 -4.69 2.80 -7.07
C HIS A 33 -4.49 3.96 -6.09
N SER A 34 -4.38 3.62 -4.82
CA SER A 34 -4.27 4.60 -3.74
C SER A 34 -2.84 4.68 -3.22
N PRO A 35 -2.26 5.89 -3.08
CA PRO A 35 -0.99 6.05 -2.39
C PRO A 35 -1.05 5.53 -0.96
N ALA A 36 0.03 4.90 -0.49
CA ALA A 36 0.07 4.29 0.84
C ALA A 36 -0.28 5.29 1.95
N GLY A 37 0.20 6.53 1.87
CA GLY A 37 -0.13 7.57 2.85
C GLY A 37 -1.63 7.90 2.88
N ALA A 38 -2.32 7.88 1.74
CA ALA A 38 -3.76 8.09 1.68
C ALA A 38 -4.52 6.93 2.33
N VAL A 39 -4.08 5.69 2.10
CA VAL A 39 -4.65 4.50 2.75
C VAL A 39 -4.50 4.60 4.28
N ALA A 40 -3.33 5.03 4.74
CA ALA A 40 -3.07 5.23 6.16
C ALA A 40 -4.02 6.25 6.79
N ARG A 41 -4.28 7.36 6.11
CA ARG A 41 -5.23 8.36 6.58
C ARG A 41 -6.66 7.83 6.65
N ILE A 42 -7.06 7.02 5.67
CA ILE A 42 -8.37 6.36 5.70
C ILE A 42 -8.48 5.41 6.91
N ALA A 43 -7.46 4.61 7.14
CA ALA A 43 -7.43 3.68 8.27
C ALA A 43 -7.52 4.41 9.62
N ALA A 44 -6.79 5.51 9.77
CA ALA A 44 -6.81 6.33 10.98
C ALA A 44 -8.18 6.98 11.18
N ALA A 45 -8.76 7.56 10.13
CA ALA A 45 -10.08 8.21 10.20
C ALA A 45 -11.19 7.21 10.52
N ALA A 46 -11.10 5.98 10.01
CA ALA A 46 -12.07 4.93 10.27
C ALA A 46 -11.87 4.25 11.63
N GLY A 47 -10.75 4.50 12.31
CA GLY A 47 -10.46 3.91 13.61
C GLY A 47 -10.29 2.40 13.56
N VAL A 48 -9.72 1.87 12.48
CA VAL A 48 -9.57 0.42 12.31
C VAL A 48 -8.58 -0.16 13.31
N GLY A 49 -8.86 -1.37 13.80
CA GLY A 49 -7.99 -2.06 14.74
C GLY A 49 -6.77 -2.72 14.11
N HIS A 50 -6.77 -2.91 12.80
CA HIS A 50 -5.67 -3.50 12.05
C HIS A 50 -5.78 -3.09 10.58
N LEU A 51 -4.68 -2.62 10.01
CA LEU A 51 -4.58 -2.34 8.58
C LEU A 51 -3.74 -3.42 7.90
N ALA A 52 -4.27 -4.04 6.87
CA ALA A 52 -3.55 -4.98 6.04
C ALA A 52 -3.47 -4.45 4.61
N LEU A 53 -2.28 -4.37 4.06
CA LEU A 53 -2.06 -3.95 2.69
C LEU A 53 -1.97 -5.17 1.78
N ASN A 54 -2.68 -5.12 0.66
CA ASN A 54 -2.60 -6.13 -0.39
C ASN A 54 -2.41 -5.45 -1.75
N HIS A 55 -2.28 -6.25 -2.81
CA HIS A 55 -2.11 -5.74 -4.18
C HIS A 55 -1.12 -4.57 -4.23
N LEU A 56 0.08 -4.82 -3.74
CA LEU A 56 1.11 -3.79 -3.60
C LEU A 56 1.70 -3.41 -4.95
N ILE A 57 1.90 -2.13 -5.20
CA ILE A 57 2.51 -1.62 -6.42
C ILE A 57 3.67 -0.68 -6.06
N PRO A 58 4.90 -0.99 -6.45
CA PRO A 58 5.33 -2.23 -7.13
C PRO A 58 5.39 -3.42 -6.18
N SER A 59 5.14 -4.63 -6.68
CA SER A 59 5.20 -5.86 -5.88
C SER A 59 6.49 -6.64 -6.06
N ASP A 60 7.19 -6.42 -7.16
CA ASP A 60 8.33 -7.22 -7.61
C ASP A 60 9.64 -6.46 -7.67
N ASP A 61 9.67 -5.21 -7.20
CA ASP A 61 10.89 -4.40 -7.22
C ASP A 61 11.67 -4.61 -5.92
N PRO A 62 12.88 -5.23 -5.98
CA PRO A 62 13.67 -5.49 -4.78
C PRO A 62 14.20 -4.22 -4.11
N ALA A 63 14.13 -3.06 -4.77
CA ALA A 63 14.50 -1.78 -4.17
C ALA A 63 13.49 -1.32 -3.11
N PHE A 64 12.28 -1.90 -3.09
CA PHE A 64 11.21 -1.52 -2.16
C PHE A 64 10.84 -2.72 -1.29
N ALA A 65 11.07 -2.60 0.01
CA ALA A 65 10.83 -3.63 1.00
C ALA A 65 9.73 -3.19 1.98
N ALA A 66 9.36 -4.07 2.90
CA ALA A 66 8.34 -3.78 3.92
C ALA A 66 8.62 -2.48 4.68
N ALA A 67 9.89 -2.16 4.95
CA ALA A 67 10.28 -0.92 5.64
C ALA A 67 9.83 0.35 4.88
N ASP A 68 9.83 0.32 3.56
CA ASP A 68 9.39 1.47 2.74
C ASP A 68 7.89 1.70 2.88
N TRP A 69 7.11 0.61 2.92
CA TRP A 69 5.67 0.68 3.17
C TRP A 69 5.37 1.18 4.58
N LEU A 70 6.10 0.70 5.58
CA LEU A 70 5.99 1.18 6.95
C LEU A 70 6.27 2.67 7.05
N ALA A 71 7.33 3.15 6.39
CA ALA A 71 7.69 4.56 6.38
C ALA A 71 6.60 5.45 5.78
N ALA A 72 5.88 4.96 4.78
CA ALA A 72 4.77 5.70 4.15
C ALA A 72 3.50 5.71 5.03
N ILE A 73 3.27 4.67 5.81
CA ILE A 73 2.05 4.47 6.60
C ILE A 73 2.15 5.13 7.98
N ARG A 74 3.28 4.96 8.69
CA ARG A 74 3.42 5.35 10.10
C ARG A 74 3.18 6.83 10.40
N PRO A 75 3.48 7.81 9.52
CA PRO A 75 3.13 9.20 9.80
C PRO A 75 1.63 9.44 10.00
N HIS A 76 0.78 8.57 9.49
CA HIS A 76 -0.67 8.75 9.47
C HIS A 76 -1.45 7.68 10.22
N TYR A 77 -0.88 6.50 10.42
CA TYR A 77 -1.54 5.40 11.11
C TYR A 77 -0.52 4.65 11.99
N ALA A 78 -0.78 4.62 13.29
CA ALA A 78 0.13 4.04 14.28
C ALA A 78 -0.30 2.64 14.76
N GLY A 79 -1.44 2.14 14.32
CA GLY A 79 -1.99 0.85 14.76
C GLY A 79 -1.30 -0.37 14.15
N PRO A 80 -1.79 -1.58 14.48
CA PRO A 80 -1.28 -2.82 13.91
C PRO A 80 -1.35 -2.80 12.38
N LEU A 81 -0.24 -3.19 11.74
CA LEU A 81 -0.08 -3.16 10.29
C LEU A 81 0.51 -4.47 9.79
N THR A 82 -0.08 -5.02 8.75
CA THR A 82 0.48 -6.12 7.98
C THR A 82 0.71 -5.68 6.55
N VAL A 83 1.95 -5.79 6.09
CA VAL A 83 2.29 -5.65 4.66
C VAL A 83 2.16 -7.04 4.06
N GLY A 84 1.09 -7.28 3.31
CA GLY A 84 0.74 -8.61 2.84
C GLY A 84 1.68 -9.16 1.78
N GLY A 85 1.83 -10.47 1.77
CA GLY A 85 2.46 -11.23 0.70
C GLY A 85 1.50 -12.31 0.24
N ASP A 86 1.81 -12.96 -0.88
CA ASP A 86 0.97 -14.02 -1.42
C ASP A 86 0.84 -15.16 -0.40
N GLY A 87 -0.40 -15.55 -0.13
CA GLY A 87 -0.69 -16.59 0.84
C GLY A 87 -0.61 -16.18 2.31
N ALA A 88 -0.37 -14.90 2.59
CA ALA A 88 -0.36 -14.40 3.97
C ALA A 88 -1.73 -14.61 4.63
N ARG A 89 -1.71 -14.97 5.91
CA ARG A 89 -2.92 -15.19 6.71
C ARG A 89 -2.95 -14.23 7.88
N ILE A 90 -4.12 -13.68 8.14
CA ILE A 90 -4.34 -12.75 9.25
C ILE A 90 -5.51 -13.27 10.06
N ALA A 91 -5.25 -13.57 11.33
CA ALA A 91 -6.30 -13.98 12.24
C ALA A 91 -7.19 -12.78 12.57
N LEU A 92 -8.49 -12.95 12.44
CA LEU A 92 -9.46 -11.94 12.86
C LEU A 92 -9.77 -12.13 14.36
N PRO A 93 -9.94 -11.02 15.11
CA PRO A 93 -10.38 -11.13 16.48
C PRO A 93 -11.81 -11.69 16.54
N PRO A 94 -12.22 -12.28 17.69
CA PRO A 94 -13.61 -12.69 17.86
C PRO A 94 -14.56 -11.51 17.67
N PRO A 95 -15.81 -11.76 17.22
CA PRO A 95 -16.80 -10.69 17.14
C PRO A 95 -16.99 -10.00 18.49
N ARG A 96 -17.20 -8.70 18.48
CA ARG A 96 -17.56 -7.95 19.68
C ARG A 96 -19.02 -8.23 20.02
N ASP A 97 -19.29 -8.40 21.30
CA ASP A 97 -20.66 -8.57 21.81
C ASP A 97 -21.40 -7.22 21.78
#